data_9c557d8544b3c59107620af3af790656
#
_entry.id   9c557d8544b3c59107620af3af790656
#
_cell.length_a   1.000
_cell.length_b   1.000
_cell.length_c   1.000
_cell.angle_alpha   90.00
_cell.angle_beta   90.00
_cell.angle_gamma   90.00
#
_symmetry.space_group_name_H-M   'P 1'
#
loop_
_entity.id
_entity.type
_entity.pdbx_description
1 polymer ?
#
loop_
_entity_poly.entity_id
_entity_poly.type
_entity_poly.pdbx_seq_one_letter_code
_entity_poly.pdbx_strand_id
1 'polypeptide(L)'
;MFSRICNPTVGKRGFKIPRLDFGGLQIRRNPKAFQRLPGWASRYTLHKVLACFVCFVILTACGTQPQKITLQGLAQGSYYAVTYFDEQNRNFQQEIDSIFHAVDLSVNLWVDSSVISKVNRNEEVTLDSIFIDNFRIAQEAARLSDGYFDPTISPIVTAWGFSYKNGDSITPQLIDSLKLLVDYRKIRIENGKAIKESPDMTLDFNAIAQGYTSDLIADFLESRGIKNFLVDTGGEIMARGEKTNGKPWIVGIEKPAENWDSEQIVQTRIALRDKGLVTSGSTRKYVERNGKRYSHCIDPKTGYPVEHNVLSATVLAENSVWADALASICMVMGMEKSLPLIESMDGVEAYYIFVNDENELQTFATEGFQELIIE
;
A
#
# COMPACT_ATOMS: atom_id res chain seq x y z
N MET A 1 25.04 -9.07 -46.23
CA MET A 1 26.45 -8.62 -46.07
C MET A 1 26.48 -7.66 -44.89
N PHE A 2 27.36 -7.91 -43.97
CA PHE A 2 27.59 -7.24 -42.66
C PHE A 2 26.67 -7.61 -41.49
N SER A 3 27.20 -8.46 -40.79
CA SER A 3 27.21 -9.04 -39.48
C SER A 3 27.87 -8.13 -38.44
N ARG A 4 27.44 -8.35 -37.19
CA ARG A 4 28.06 -8.04 -35.87
C ARG A 4 28.10 -6.58 -35.46
N ILE A 5 27.54 -6.33 -34.26
CA ILE A 5 28.35 -5.96 -33.09
C ILE A 5 27.43 -5.78 -31.84
N CYS A 6 27.90 -6.43 -30.78
CA CYS A 6 27.77 -6.16 -29.34
C CYS A 6 26.45 -6.34 -28.62
N ASN A 7 26.46 -7.43 -27.91
CA ASN A 7 25.76 -7.70 -26.68
C ASN A 7 26.45 -6.96 -25.50
N PRO A 8 25.79 -6.19 -24.67
CA PRO A 8 26.25 -5.93 -23.33
C PRO A 8 25.42 -6.74 -22.35
N THR A 9 26.03 -7.72 -21.73
CA THR A 9 25.62 -8.34 -20.49
C THR A 9 25.41 -7.25 -19.43
N VAL A 10 24.17 -6.86 -19.21
CA VAL A 10 23.78 -6.06 -18.05
C VAL A 10 23.67 -7.03 -16.88
N GLY A 11 24.61 -6.94 -15.97
CA GLY A 11 24.60 -7.68 -14.72
C GLY A 11 23.35 -7.33 -13.92
N LYS A 12 22.59 -8.36 -13.55
CA LYS A 12 21.48 -8.29 -12.61
C LYS A 12 22.00 -7.72 -11.27
N ARG A 13 21.80 -6.45 -11.02
CA ARG A 13 21.92 -5.87 -9.69
C ARG A 13 20.54 -5.96 -9.06
N GLY A 14 20.33 -6.97 -8.23
CA GLY A 14 19.15 -7.08 -7.40
C GLY A 14 19.01 -5.84 -6.51
N PHE A 15 17.95 -5.11 -6.68
CA PHE A 15 17.59 -3.98 -5.87
C PHE A 15 16.96 -4.53 -4.57
N LYS A 16 17.70 -4.49 -3.46
CA LYS A 16 17.20 -4.83 -2.13
C LYS A 16 16.51 -3.61 -1.55
N ILE A 17 15.21 -3.72 -1.30
CA ILE A 17 14.45 -2.75 -0.50
C ILE A 17 15.05 -2.71 0.91
N PRO A 18 15.36 -1.53 1.49
CA PRO A 18 15.96 -1.43 2.82
C PRO A 18 14.97 -1.92 3.90
N ARG A 19 15.37 -2.91 4.69
CA ARG A 19 14.72 -3.24 5.97
C ARG A 19 15.09 -2.15 6.99
N LEU A 20 14.10 -1.59 7.63
CA LEU A 20 14.28 -0.71 8.79
C LEU A 20 14.71 -1.58 9.99
N ASP A 21 15.94 -1.35 10.48
CA ASP A 21 16.55 -2.09 11.58
C ASP A 21 16.38 -1.29 12.88
N PHE A 22 15.61 -1.82 13.83
CA PHE A 22 15.49 -1.26 15.17
C PHE A 22 16.40 -2.00 16.13
N GLY A 23 17.38 -1.27 16.68
CA GLY A 23 18.46 -1.71 17.51
C GLY A 23 18.07 -2.60 18.71
N GLY A 24 18.77 -3.72 18.84
CA GLY A 24 18.61 -4.71 19.88
C GLY A 24 19.10 -4.29 21.25
N LEU A 25 18.28 -4.53 22.25
CA LEU A 25 18.62 -4.42 23.67
C LEU A 25 19.22 -5.77 24.14
N GLN A 26 20.50 -5.78 24.52
CA GLN A 26 21.18 -6.98 25.06
C GLN A 26 20.91 -7.12 26.55
N ILE A 27 20.30 -8.24 26.95
CA ILE A 27 20.17 -8.67 28.35
C ILE A 27 21.35 -9.56 28.69
N ARG A 28 22.20 -9.11 29.64
CA ARG A 28 23.31 -9.88 30.21
C ARG A 28 22.79 -11.01 31.13
N ARG A 29 23.15 -12.24 30.84
CA ARG A 29 22.96 -13.39 31.71
C ARG A 29 24.14 -13.48 32.70
N ASN A 30 23.81 -13.64 33.97
CA ASN A 30 24.78 -13.90 35.03
C ASN A 30 24.71 -15.39 35.47
N PRO A 31 25.75 -16.18 35.36
CA PRO A 31 25.74 -17.59 35.80
C PRO A 31 26.45 -17.74 37.14
N LYS A 32 25.73 -18.00 38.24
CA LYS A 32 26.22 -18.73 39.42
C LYS A 32 25.15 -18.79 40.51
N ALA A 33 24.55 -19.97 40.69
CA ALA A 33 24.22 -20.53 42.02
C ALA A 33 23.55 -21.90 41.84
N PHE A 34 24.36 -22.97 41.88
CA PHE A 34 23.88 -24.31 42.13
C PHE A 34 24.41 -24.71 43.50
N GLN A 35 23.58 -24.65 44.55
CA GLN A 35 23.85 -25.26 45.83
C GLN A 35 23.14 -26.63 45.91
N ARG A 36 23.91 -27.63 46.38
CA ARG A 36 23.51 -29.03 46.49
C ARG A 36 22.49 -29.22 47.62
N LEU A 37 21.39 -29.93 47.33
CA LEU A 37 20.45 -30.43 48.34
C LEU A 37 20.83 -31.84 48.77
N PRO A 38 20.60 -32.23 50.08
CA PRO A 38 21.02 -33.51 50.63
C PRO A 38 20.10 -34.66 50.26
N GLY A 39 20.68 -35.82 50.00
CA GLY A 39 19.99 -37.03 49.55
C GLY A 39 19.28 -37.75 50.70
N TRP A 40 17.99 -37.73 50.64
CA TRP A 40 17.05 -38.78 51.06
C TRP A 40 15.62 -38.37 50.69
N ALA A 41 15.26 -38.60 49.43
CA ALA A 41 13.87 -38.56 49.02
C ALA A 41 13.50 -39.94 48.47
N SER A 42 12.62 -40.62 49.17
CA SER A 42 12.09 -41.93 48.83
C SER A 42 11.58 -41.93 47.38
N ARG A 43 11.85 -43.02 46.64
CA ARG A 43 11.41 -43.21 45.23
C ARG A 43 9.93 -42.90 45.02
N TYR A 44 9.08 -43.03 46.03
CA TYR A 44 7.65 -42.74 45.99
C TYR A 44 7.33 -41.22 45.92
N THR A 45 8.16 -40.37 46.50
CA THR A 45 7.97 -38.90 46.44
C THR A 45 8.37 -38.36 45.07
N LEU A 46 9.42 -38.95 44.47
CA LEU A 46 9.88 -38.49 43.13
C LEU A 46 8.83 -38.74 42.05
N HIS A 47 8.12 -39.92 42.09
CA HIS A 47 7.07 -40.21 41.13
C HIS A 47 5.83 -39.28 41.29
N LYS A 48 5.49 -38.93 42.53
CA LYS A 48 4.38 -37.98 42.78
C LYS A 48 4.76 -36.56 42.38
N VAL A 49 5.97 -36.11 42.61
CA VAL A 49 6.48 -34.80 42.17
C VAL A 49 6.58 -34.76 40.65
N LEU A 50 7.08 -35.82 40.02
CA LEU A 50 7.13 -35.92 38.55
C LEU A 50 5.72 -35.96 37.91
N ALA A 51 4.77 -36.69 38.50
CA ALA A 51 3.38 -36.71 38.06
C ALA A 51 2.69 -35.34 38.21
N CYS A 52 2.91 -34.65 39.35
CA CYS A 52 2.41 -33.26 39.52
C CYS A 52 3.07 -32.29 38.55
N PHE A 53 4.38 -32.45 38.27
CA PHE A 53 5.07 -31.60 37.28
C PHE A 53 4.59 -31.87 35.86
N VAL A 54 4.37 -33.13 35.50
CA VAL A 54 3.75 -33.50 34.19
C VAL A 54 2.32 -33.00 34.07
N CYS A 55 1.51 -33.13 35.15
CA CYS A 55 0.16 -32.55 35.17
C CYS A 55 0.20 -30.99 35.08
N PHE A 56 1.15 -30.34 35.74
CA PHE A 56 1.30 -28.89 35.67
C PHE A 56 1.75 -28.41 34.26
N VAL A 57 2.67 -29.17 33.63
CA VAL A 57 3.12 -28.90 32.25
C VAL A 57 1.97 -29.14 31.23
N ILE A 58 1.12 -30.15 31.47
CA ILE A 58 -0.04 -30.42 30.63
C ILE A 58 -1.13 -29.33 30.81
N LEU A 59 -1.30 -28.79 32.00
CA LEU A 59 -2.27 -27.72 32.30
C LEU A 59 -1.82 -26.35 31.76
N THR A 60 -0.52 -26.14 31.56
CA THR A 60 -0.01 -24.90 30.92
C THR A 60 0.07 -25.02 29.40
N ALA A 61 -0.13 -26.21 28.83
CA ALA A 61 -0.16 -26.43 27.37
C ALA A 61 -1.56 -26.22 26.73
N CYS A 62 -2.56 -25.80 27.52
CA CYS A 62 -3.83 -25.33 26.97
C CYS A 62 -3.63 -23.89 26.44
N GLY A 63 -2.89 -23.74 25.36
CA GLY A 63 -2.81 -22.50 24.62
C GLY A 63 -4.24 -22.07 24.22
N THR A 64 -4.67 -20.92 24.68
CA THR A 64 -5.92 -20.32 24.19
C THR A 64 -5.83 -20.19 22.68
N GLN A 65 -6.75 -20.80 21.95
CA GLN A 65 -6.80 -20.63 20.51
C GLN A 65 -6.98 -19.13 20.21
N PRO A 66 -6.18 -18.54 19.31
CA PRO A 66 -6.31 -17.14 18.98
C PRO A 66 -7.71 -16.85 18.47
N GLN A 67 -8.36 -15.84 19.03
CA GLN A 67 -9.69 -15.42 18.62
C GLN A 67 -9.61 -14.51 17.39
N LYS A 68 -10.55 -14.71 16.47
CA LYS A 68 -10.72 -13.82 15.33
C LYS A 68 -11.40 -12.53 15.79
N ILE A 69 -10.76 -11.40 15.55
CA ILE A 69 -11.30 -10.06 15.77
C ILE A 69 -11.41 -9.38 14.42
N THR A 70 -12.53 -8.70 14.18
CA THR A 70 -12.74 -7.89 12.99
C THR A 70 -13.22 -6.51 13.42
N LEU A 71 -12.45 -5.47 13.06
CA LEU A 71 -12.78 -4.07 13.28
C LEU A 71 -13.15 -3.45 11.94
N GLN A 72 -14.14 -2.58 11.92
CA GLN A 72 -14.63 -1.93 10.70
C GLN A 72 -15.04 -0.50 10.98
N GLY A 73 -14.90 0.37 10.00
CA GLY A 73 -15.31 1.76 10.10
C GLY A 73 -15.23 2.49 8.76
N LEU A 74 -15.31 3.81 8.85
CA LEU A 74 -15.14 4.73 7.72
C LEU A 74 -13.97 5.65 8.01
N ALA A 75 -13.03 5.75 7.08
CA ALA A 75 -11.89 6.65 7.16
C ALA A 75 -11.42 7.01 5.74
N GLN A 76 -10.75 8.16 5.58
CA GLN A 76 -10.14 8.60 4.32
C GLN A 76 -11.09 8.55 3.11
N GLY A 77 -12.38 8.83 3.35
CA GLY A 77 -13.41 8.82 2.31
C GLY A 77 -13.87 7.44 1.83
N SER A 78 -13.45 6.36 2.52
CA SER A 78 -13.80 4.98 2.21
C SER A 78 -14.12 4.17 3.48
N TYR A 79 -14.44 2.89 3.33
CA TYR A 79 -14.51 1.94 4.44
C TYR A 79 -13.12 1.45 4.82
N TYR A 80 -12.99 0.85 6.01
CA TYR A 80 -11.88 -0.03 6.35
C TYR A 80 -12.36 -1.29 7.07
N ALA A 81 -11.58 -2.35 6.96
CA ALA A 81 -11.79 -3.60 7.67
C ALA A 81 -10.43 -4.19 8.10
N VAL A 82 -10.24 -4.40 9.40
CA VAL A 82 -9.03 -5.00 9.96
C VAL A 82 -9.40 -6.29 10.66
N THR A 83 -8.95 -7.42 10.11
CA THR A 83 -9.17 -8.75 10.69
C THR A 83 -7.85 -9.31 11.19
N TYR A 84 -7.80 -9.72 12.47
CA TYR A 84 -6.61 -10.33 13.07
C TYR A 84 -6.97 -11.45 14.04
N PHE A 85 -5.96 -12.27 14.38
CA PHE A 85 -6.08 -13.35 15.36
C PHE A 85 -5.21 -13.02 16.58
N ASP A 86 -5.83 -12.93 17.76
CA ASP A 86 -5.15 -12.58 19.01
C ASP A 86 -5.50 -13.56 20.14
N GLU A 87 -4.47 -14.10 20.80
CA GLU A 87 -4.60 -14.98 21.96
C GLU A 87 -5.14 -14.27 23.20
N GLN A 88 -4.94 -12.95 23.27
CA GLN A 88 -5.37 -12.11 24.40
C GLN A 88 -6.73 -11.44 24.18
N ASN A 89 -7.32 -11.60 23.01
CA ASN A 89 -8.61 -11.00 22.62
C ASN A 89 -8.64 -9.47 22.81
N ARG A 90 -7.55 -8.78 22.46
CA ARG A 90 -7.41 -7.32 22.57
C ARG A 90 -8.17 -6.62 21.44
N ASN A 91 -8.86 -5.56 21.75
CA ASN A 91 -9.51 -4.69 20.76
C ASN A 91 -8.64 -3.46 20.52
N PHE A 92 -8.17 -3.25 19.30
CA PHE A 92 -7.30 -2.15 18.90
C PHE A 92 -8.02 -1.05 18.10
N GLN A 93 -9.35 -0.94 18.24
CA GLN A 93 -10.14 0.06 17.50
C GLN A 93 -9.62 1.48 17.70
N GLN A 94 -9.36 1.88 18.94
CA GLN A 94 -8.94 3.25 19.26
C GLN A 94 -7.56 3.58 18.68
N GLU A 95 -6.63 2.63 18.73
CA GLU A 95 -5.29 2.81 18.18
C GLU A 95 -5.33 2.90 16.66
N ILE A 96 -6.16 2.08 16.00
CA ILE A 96 -6.35 2.13 14.54
C ILE A 96 -6.99 3.45 14.13
N ASP A 97 -8.04 3.90 14.83
CA ASP A 97 -8.66 5.20 14.58
C ASP A 97 -7.66 6.35 14.77
N SER A 98 -6.74 6.22 15.74
CA SER A 98 -5.68 7.19 15.96
C SER A 98 -4.65 7.22 14.83
N ILE A 99 -4.35 6.07 14.19
CA ILE A 99 -3.48 6.00 13.02
C ILE A 99 -4.13 6.73 11.84
N PHE A 100 -5.40 6.45 11.54
CA PHE A 100 -6.12 7.18 10.49
C PHE A 100 -6.10 8.69 10.74
N HIS A 101 -6.39 9.12 11.97
CA HIS A 101 -6.38 10.54 12.33
C HIS A 101 -4.98 11.17 12.15
N ALA A 102 -3.91 10.48 12.51
CA ALA A 102 -2.54 10.96 12.32
C ALA A 102 -2.19 11.13 10.84
N VAL A 103 -2.59 10.17 9.98
CA VAL A 103 -2.39 10.27 8.53
C VAL A 103 -3.19 11.43 7.95
N ASP A 104 -4.46 11.61 8.39
CA ASP A 104 -5.30 12.73 7.95
C ASP A 104 -4.69 14.09 8.30
N LEU A 105 -4.15 14.24 9.50
CA LEU A 105 -3.47 15.48 9.93
C LEU A 105 -2.15 15.74 9.19
N SER A 106 -1.57 14.72 8.60
CA SER A 106 -0.31 14.83 7.85
C SER A 106 -0.54 15.06 6.36
N VAL A 107 -1.24 14.16 5.66
CA VAL A 107 -1.23 14.11 4.20
C VAL A 107 -2.61 14.24 3.52
N ASN A 108 -3.68 14.48 4.27
CA ASN A 108 -5.02 14.62 3.71
C ASN A 108 -5.26 16.06 3.20
N LEU A 109 -5.51 16.20 1.88
CA LEU A 109 -5.76 17.50 1.22
C LEU A 109 -7.12 18.12 1.57
N TRP A 110 -8.09 17.33 2.09
CA TRP A 110 -9.40 17.82 2.56
C TRP A 110 -9.37 18.33 4.00
N VAL A 111 -8.24 18.20 4.70
CA VAL A 111 -8.01 18.73 6.05
C VAL A 111 -7.16 19.98 5.96
N ASP A 112 -7.76 21.16 6.15
CA ASP A 112 -7.06 22.45 6.02
C ASP A 112 -5.84 22.59 6.97
N SER A 113 -5.92 21.96 8.14
CA SER A 113 -4.85 21.98 9.15
C SER A 113 -3.75 20.97 8.91
N SER A 114 -3.87 20.07 7.91
CA SER A 114 -2.88 19.04 7.61
C SER A 114 -1.54 19.65 7.19
N VAL A 115 -0.47 18.88 7.38
CA VAL A 115 0.89 19.30 6.99
C VAL A 115 0.95 19.56 5.49
N ILE A 116 0.42 18.66 4.66
CA ILE A 116 0.41 18.82 3.20
C ILE A 116 -0.36 20.07 2.76
N SER A 117 -1.51 20.36 3.38
CA SER A 117 -2.31 21.55 3.06
C SER A 117 -1.57 22.84 3.38
N LYS A 118 -0.85 22.89 4.51
CA LYS A 118 0.02 24.02 4.88
C LYS A 118 1.21 24.18 3.93
N VAL A 119 1.90 23.09 3.59
CA VAL A 119 2.98 23.08 2.58
C VAL A 119 2.48 23.62 1.25
N ASN A 120 1.30 23.18 0.82
CA ASN A 120 0.70 23.64 -0.44
C ASN A 120 0.37 25.13 -0.44
N ARG A 121 -0.04 25.70 0.70
CA ARG A 121 -0.27 27.14 0.88
C ARG A 121 0.98 27.95 1.21
N ASN A 122 2.16 27.33 1.22
CA ASN A 122 3.44 27.96 1.57
C ASN A 122 3.49 28.47 3.02
N GLU A 123 2.71 27.89 3.91
CA GLU A 123 2.77 28.21 5.33
C GLU A 123 3.98 27.53 5.98
N GLU A 124 4.52 28.15 7.01
CA GLU A 124 5.59 27.55 7.79
C GLU A 124 5.03 26.41 8.64
N VAL A 125 5.56 25.20 8.43
CA VAL A 125 5.14 23.97 9.13
C VAL A 125 6.33 23.05 9.33
N THR A 126 6.35 22.37 10.48
CA THR A 126 7.28 21.26 10.73
C THR A 126 6.75 20.01 10.03
N LEU A 127 7.57 19.43 9.17
CA LEU A 127 7.22 18.16 8.50
C LEU A 127 7.31 17.01 9.50
N ASP A 128 6.25 16.24 9.63
CA ASP A 128 6.24 15.02 10.43
C ASP A 128 6.80 13.82 9.64
N SER A 129 6.95 12.66 10.32
CA SER A 129 7.49 11.45 9.69
C SER A 129 6.58 10.90 8.59
N ILE A 130 5.24 10.98 8.77
CA ILE A 130 4.26 10.50 7.80
C ILE A 130 4.40 11.28 6.49
N PHE A 131 4.48 12.61 6.57
CA PHE A 131 4.71 13.44 5.39
C PHE A 131 6.04 13.12 4.70
N ILE A 132 7.12 13.01 5.49
CA ILE A 132 8.47 12.74 4.96
C ILE A 132 8.52 11.39 4.26
N ASP A 133 7.90 10.36 4.82
CA ASP A 133 7.88 9.02 4.25
C ASP A 133 7.04 8.98 2.96
N ASN A 134 5.83 9.57 2.96
CA ASN A 134 5.03 9.68 1.75
C ASN A 134 5.76 10.48 0.66
N PHE A 135 6.44 11.58 1.02
CA PHE A 135 7.25 12.34 0.08
C PHE A 135 8.36 11.50 -0.55
N ARG A 136 9.10 10.73 0.25
CA ARG A 136 10.19 9.86 -0.26
C ARG A 136 9.66 8.76 -1.18
N ILE A 137 8.56 8.11 -0.79
CA ILE A 137 7.92 7.08 -1.61
C ILE A 137 7.45 7.68 -2.94
N ALA A 138 6.77 8.83 -2.89
CA ALA A 138 6.28 9.52 -4.09
C ALA A 138 7.42 9.93 -5.03
N GLN A 139 8.54 10.44 -4.50
CA GLN A 139 9.74 10.79 -5.29
C GLN A 139 10.34 9.55 -5.97
N GLU A 140 10.41 8.43 -5.25
CA GLU A 140 10.95 7.19 -5.82
C GLU A 140 10.00 6.59 -6.86
N ALA A 141 8.68 6.60 -6.62
CA ALA A 141 7.68 6.19 -7.60
C ALA A 141 7.73 7.04 -8.88
N ALA A 142 7.92 8.36 -8.72
CA ALA A 142 8.11 9.28 -9.84
C ALA A 142 9.37 8.96 -10.64
N ARG A 143 10.48 8.69 -9.95
CA ARG A 143 11.75 8.32 -10.58
C ARG A 143 11.64 6.98 -11.33
N LEU A 144 11.04 5.96 -10.71
CA LEU A 144 10.86 4.61 -11.29
C LEU A 144 9.98 4.63 -12.54
N SER A 145 8.94 5.47 -12.54
CA SER A 145 8.00 5.60 -13.65
C SER A 145 8.42 6.66 -14.69
N ASP A 146 9.63 7.21 -14.60
CA ASP A 146 10.06 8.33 -15.47
C ASP A 146 9.03 9.48 -15.49
N GLY A 147 8.42 9.80 -14.33
CA GLY A 147 7.46 10.88 -14.18
C GLY A 147 6.03 10.58 -14.67
N TYR A 148 5.66 9.33 -14.95
CA TYR A 148 4.25 8.95 -15.14
C TYR A 148 3.49 8.95 -13.81
N PHE A 149 4.16 8.75 -12.70
CA PHE A 149 3.70 9.12 -11.37
C PHE A 149 4.39 10.43 -10.99
N ASP A 150 3.63 11.46 -10.62
CA ASP A 150 4.22 12.72 -10.19
C ASP A 150 3.40 13.33 -9.05
N PRO A 151 3.96 13.44 -7.82
CA PRO A 151 3.24 13.99 -6.68
C PRO A 151 2.92 15.48 -6.81
N THR A 152 3.45 16.16 -7.83
CA THR A 152 3.15 17.58 -8.10
C THR A 152 2.02 17.79 -9.10
N ILE A 153 1.31 16.71 -9.50
CA ILE A 153 0.21 16.71 -10.49
C ILE A 153 -1.03 17.50 -10.04
N SER A 154 -1.14 17.85 -8.76
CA SER A 154 -2.32 18.44 -8.12
C SER A 154 -2.94 19.64 -8.86
N PRO A 155 -2.17 20.61 -9.42
CA PRO A 155 -2.76 21.72 -10.18
C PRO A 155 -3.60 21.25 -11.38
N ILE A 156 -3.13 20.22 -12.10
CA ILE A 156 -3.83 19.66 -13.26
C ILE A 156 -5.05 18.87 -12.82
N VAL A 157 -4.91 18.00 -11.80
CA VAL A 157 -6.01 17.22 -11.20
C VAL A 157 -7.13 18.15 -10.74
N THR A 158 -6.79 19.28 -10.12
CA THR A 158 -7.73 20.31 -9.68
C THR A 158 -8.45 20.97 -10.86
N ALA A 159 -7.74 21.36 -11.91
CA ALA A 159 -8.33 21.97 -13.09
C ALA A 159 -9.34 21.01 -13.79
N TRP A 160 -9.03 19.72 -13.84
CA TRP A 160 -9.95 18.70 -14.35
C TRP A 160 -11.18 18.47 -13.46
N GLY A 161 -11.16 18.88 -12.19
CA GLY A 161 -12.28 18.74 -11.24
C GLY A 161 -12.25 17.43 -10.45
N PHE A 162 -11.09 16.76 -10.36
CA PHE A 162 -10.93 15.53 -9.56
C PHE A 162 -10.41 15.77 -8.13
N SER A 163 -10.29 17.04 -7.71
CA SER A 163 -9.80 17.45 -6.40
C SER A 163 -10.92 18.02 -5.51
N TYR A 164 -10.56 18.54 -4.35
CA TYR A 164 -11.45 19.21 -3.40
C TYR A 164 -11.95 20.61 -3.85
N LYS A 165 -11.46 21.11 -5.00
CA LYS A 165 -11.90 22.35 -5.63
C LYS A 165 -12.70 22.05 -6.90
N ASN A 166 -13.57 23.00 -7.30
CA ASN A 166 -14.27 22.92 -8.59
C ASN A 166 -13.27 22.99 -9.73
N GLY A 167 -13.52 22.22 -10.78
CA GLY A 167 -12.71 22.24 -11.99
C GLY A 167 -12.89 23.51 -12.81
N ASP A 168 -11.89 23.81 -13.63
CA ASP A 168 -11.86 24.94 -14.55
C ASP A 168 -12.40 24.57 -15.95
N SER A 169 -12.57 25.57 -16.81
CA SER A 169 -12.74 25.34 -18.23
C SER A 169 -11.41 24.91 -18.84
N ILE A 170 -11.30 23.66 -19.25
CA ILE A 170 -10.07 23.11 -19.82
C ILE A 170 -9.81 23.69 -21.20
N THR A 171 -8.68 24.36 -21.35
CA THR A 171 -8.12 24.80 -22.64
C THR A 171 -6.68 24.31 -22.77
N PRO A 172 -6.16 24.10 -23.99
CA PRO A 172 -4.76 23.72 -24.18
C PRO A 172 -3.79 24.70 -23.51
N GLN A 173 -4.07 26.01 -23.57
CA GLN A 173 -3.23 27.03 -22.95
C GLN A 173 -3.20 26.94 -21.42
N LEU A 174 -4.33 26.60 -20.78
CA LEU A 174 -4.39 26.35 -19.35
C LEU A 174 -3.54 25.12 -19.00
N ILE A 175 -3.73 24.01 -19.69
CA ILE A 175 -2.95 22.79 -19.45
C ILE A 175 -1.45 23.05 -19.65
N ASP A 176 -1.04 23.73 -20.72
CA ASP A 176 0.37 24.05 -20.95
C ASP A 176 0.94 24.92 -19.83
N SER A 177 0.18 25.86 -19.28
CA SER A 177 0.62 26.69 -18.14
C SER A 177 0.74 25.85 -16.84
N LEU A 178 -0.21 24.96 -16.57
CA LEU A 178 -0.20 24.12 -15.36
C LEU A 178 0.91 23.06 -15.41
N LYS A 179 1.25 22.56 -16.59
CA LYS A 179 2.37 21.61 -16.77
C LYS A 179 3.72 22.21 -16.32
N LEU A 180 3.90 23.51 -16.34
CA LEU A 180 5.11 24.14 -15.81
C LEU A 180 5.29 23.94 -14.32
N LEU A 181 4.17 23.66 -13.60
CA LEU A 181 4.12 23.40 -12.17
C LEU A 181 4.24 21.91 -11.82
N VAL A 182 4.30 21.02 -12.82
CA VAL A 182 4.36 19.56 -12.64
C VAL A 182 5.76 19.08 -13.01
N ASP A 183 6.54 18.79 -11.99
CA ASP A 183 7.85 18.12 -12.09
C ASP A 183 8.33 17.79 -10.67
N TYR A 184 8.30 16.52 -10.30
CA TYR A 184 8.72 16.02 -8.99
C TYR A 184 10.16 16.44 -8.62
N ARG A 185 11.03 16.74 -9.58
CA ARG A 185 12.42 17.18 -9.38
C ARG A 185 12.53 18.62 -8.87
N LYS A 186 11.47 19.43 -9.03
CA LYS A 186 11.41 20.83 -8.63
C LYS A 186 10.98 21.04 -7.18
N ILE A 187 10.77 19.94 -6.44
CA ILE A 187 10.45 19.99 -5.02
C ILE A 187 11.36 19.04 -4.25
N ARG A 188 11.85 19.49 -3.10
CA ARG A 188 12.73 18.70 -2.23
C ARG A 188 12.50 19.02 -0.76
N ILE A 189 12.92 18.11 0.11
CA ILE A 189 13.00 18.39 1.55
C ILE A 189 14.43 18.78 1.89
N GLU A 190 14.58 19.95 2.50
CA GLU A 190 15.86 20.48 2.93
C GLU A 190 15.70 21.12 4.32
N ASN A 191 16.56 20.74 5.28
CA ASN A 191 16.52 21.21 6.67
C ASN A 191 15.13 21.09 7.33
N GLY A 192 14.39 19.98 7.04
CA GLY A 192 13.06 19.71 7.58
C GLY A 192 11.93 20.56 6.99
N LYS A 193 12.18 21.24 5.87
CA LYS A 193 11.20 22.06 5.14
C LYS A 193 11.03 21.55 3.70
N ALA A 194 9.83 21.64 3.16
CA ALA A 194 9.57 21.41 1.74
C ALA A 194 9.96 22.68 0.95
N ILE A 195 10.89 22.56 0.04
CA ILE A 195 11.37 23.64 -0.82
C ILE A 195 10.83 23.40 -2.23
N LYS A 196 10.05 24.34 -2.74
CA LYS A 196 9.43 24.33 -4.08
C LYS A 196 10.12 25.36 -4.96
N GLU A 197 10.38 25.05 -6.24
CA GLU A 197 10.92 26.04 -7.19
C GLU A 197 9.91 27.13 -7.54
N SER A 198 8.61 26.81 -7.50
CA SER A 198 7.52 27.79 -7.61
C SER A 198 6.57 27.68 -6.42
N PRO A 199 6.10 28.79 -5.84
CA PRO A 199 5.10 28.76 -4.78
C PRO A 199 3.76 28.17 -5.22
N ASP A 200 3.47 28.17 -6.52
CA ASP A 200 2.22 27.65 -7.08
C ASP A 200 2.24 26.11 -7.25
N MET A 201 3.38 25.45 -7.09
CA MET A 201 3.46 23.99 -7.06
C MET A 201 2.73 23.46 -5.83
N THR A 202 1.96 22.39 -6.01
CA THR A 202 1.24 21.71 -4.92
C THR A 202 1.46 20.22 -4.98
N LEU A 203 1.58 19.59 -3.81
CA LEU A 203 1.74 18.14 -3.63
C LEU A 203 0.39 17.46 -3.47
N ASP A 204 0.34 16.21 -3.95
CA ASP A 204 -0.77 15.28 -3.76
C ASP A 204 -0.20 13.87 -3.55
N PHE A 205 -0.58 13.24 -2.42
CA PHE A 205 -0.17 11.89 -2.07
C PHE A 205 -1.36 10.89 -2.11
N ASN A 206 -2.50 11.26 -2.69
CA ASN A 206 -3.70 10.42 -2.70
C ASN A 206 -3.49 9.04 -3.37
N ALA A 207 -2.51 8.91 -4.24
CA ALA A 207 -2.19 7.67 -4.95
C ALA A 207 -1.26 6.72 -4.14
N ILE A 208 -0.99 7.05 -2.86
CA ILE A 208 -0.16 6.21 -1.97
C ILE A 208 -0.60 6.29 -0.50
N ALA A 209 -1.40 7.28 -0.12
CA ALA A 209 -1.71 7.54 1.29
C ALA A 209 -2.53 6.41 1.94
N GLN A 210 -3.43 5.77 1.20
CA GLN A 210 -4.24 4.67 1.73
C GLN A 210 -3.40 3.39 1.87
N GLY A 211 -2.56 3.07 0.87
CA GLY A 211 -1.59 1.99 0.97
C GLY A 211 -0.61 2.17 2.13
N TYR A 212 -0.11 3.39 2.33
CA TYR A 212 0.73 3.75 3.47
C TYR A 212 0.01 3.58 4.81
N THR A 213 -1.27 3.93 4.88
CA THR A 213 -2.09 3.73 6.09
C THR A 213 -2.27 2.25 6.41
N SER A 214 -2.50 1.40 5.39
CA SER A 214 -2.57 -0.05 5.57
C SER A 214 -1.29 -0.61 6.15
N ASP A 215 -0.14 -0.15 5.69
CA ASP A 215 1.17 -0.56 6.20
C ASP A 215 1.42 -0.08 7.63
N LEU A 216 1.04 1.15 7.99
CA LEU A 216 1.12 1.63 9.38
C LEU A 216 0.27 0.80 10.34
N ILE A 217 -0.94 0.40 9.94
CA ILE A 217 -1.79 -0.48 10.74
C ILE A 217 -1.16 -1.86 10.86
N ALA A 218 -0.58 -2.40 9.79
CA ALA A 218 0.14 -3.66 9.79
C ALA A 218 1.33 -3.64 10.76
N ASP A 219 2.17 -2.62 10.68
CA ASP A 219 3.32 -2.42 11.58
C ASP A 219 2.88 -2.30 13.05
N PHE A 220 1.78 -1.58 13.30
CA PHE A 220 1.20 -1.49 14.62
C PHE A 220 0.80 -2.87 15.14
N LEU A 221 0.05 -3.66 14.36
CA LEU A 221 -0.37 -5.01 14.76
C LEU A 221 0.84 -5.92 15.03
N GLU A 222 1.86 -5.89 14.17
CA GLU A 222 3.13 -6.63 14.37
C GLU A 222 3.83 -6.20 15.67
N SER A 223 3.85 -4.90 15.96
CA SER A 223 4.43 -4.36 17.22
C SER A 223 3.71 -4.86 18.47
N ARG A 224 2.44 -5.23 18.35
CA ARG A 224 1.62 -5.85 19.41
C ARG A 224 1.73 -7.36 19.47
N GLY A 225 2.57 -7.97 18.60
CA GLY A 225 2.80 -9.41 18.53
C GLY A 225 1.73 -10.18 17.74
N ILE A 226 0.85 -9.48 17.01
CA ILE A 226 -0.10 -10.09 16.10
C ILE A 226 0.65 -10.53 14.83
N LYS A 227 0.52 -11.81 14.47
CA LYS A 227 1.24 -12.40 13.33
C LYS A 227 0.34 -12.66 12.12
N ASN A 228 -0.96 -12.82 12.36
CA ASN A 228 -1.92 -13.23 11.36
C ASN A 228 -3.02 -12.19 11.26
N PHE A 229 -3.01 -11.41 10.19
CA PHE A 229 -3.98 -10.35 9.96
C PHE A 229 -4.15 -10.00 8.48
N LEU A 230 -5.29 -9.39 8.20
CA LEU A 230 -5.62 -8.74 6.94
C LEU A 230 -6.11 -7.32 7.28
N VAL A 231 -5.42 -6.32 6.77
CA VAL A 231 -5.82 -4.91 6.76
C VAL A 231 -6.35 -4.59 5.39
N ASP A 232 -7.51 -3.95 5.32
CA ASP A 232 -8.14 -3.44 4.09
C ASP A 232 -8.60 -2.00 4.37
N THR A 233 -8.04 -1.04 3.67
CA THR A 233 -8.37 0.39 3.79
C THR A 233 -8.91 0.91 2.46
N GLY A 234 -10.13 0.44 2.11
CA GLY A 234 -10.80 0.88 0.88
C GLY A 234 -10.39 0.15 -0.39
N GLY A 235 -9.73 -1.01 -0.25
CA GLY A 235 -9.17 -1.80 -1.34
C GLY A 235 -7.65 -1.88 -1.33
N GLU A 236 -6.98 -1.05 -0.52
CA GLU A 236 -5.55 -1.12 -0.26
C GLU A 236 -5.29 -2.13 0.85
N ILE A 237 -4.86 -3.33 0.44
CA ILE A 237 -4.79 -4.50 1.31
C ILE A 237 -3.36 -4.77 1.73
N MET A 238 -3.18 -5.05 3.03
CA MET A 238 -1.96 -5.62 3.59
C MET A 238 -2.27 -6.90 4.35
N ALA A 239 -1.66 -8.02 3.95
CA ALA A 239 -1.82 -9.32 4.60
C ALA A 239 -0.52 -9.78 5.26
N ARG A 240 -0.64 -10.41 6.44
CA ARG A 240 0.45 -11.13 7.10
C ARG A 240 -0.03 -12.49 7.58
N GLY A 241 0.89 -13.46 7.50
CA GLY A 241 0.65 -14.82 7.96
C GLY A 241 -0.54 -15.47 7.27
N GLU A 242 -1.33 -16.22 8.03
CA GLU A 242 -2.40 -17.08 7.52
C GLU A 242 -3.59 -17.17 8.48
N LYS A 243 -4.70 -17.70 8.01
CA LYS A 243 -5.85 -18.02 8.86
C LYS A 243 -5.52 -19.14 9.82
N THR A 244 -6.31 -19.30 10.91
CA THR A 244 -6.08 -20.27 12.00
C THR A 244 -5.90 -21.72 11.57
N ASN A 245 -6.25 -22.08 10.36
CA ASN A 245 -6.13 -23.45 9.84
C ASN A 245 -5.00 -23.60 8.79
N GLY A 246 -4.04 -22.71 8.77
CA GLY A 246 -2.94 -22.74 7.81
C GLY A 246 -3.31 -22.30 6.40
N LYS A 247 -4.53 -21.77 6.20
CA LYS A 247 -5.00 -21.33 4.88
C LYS A 247 -4.61 -19.88 4.63
N PRO A 248 -4.28 -19.50 3.39
CA PRO A 248 -4.01 -18.12 3.02
C PRO A 248 -5.24 -17.24 3.22
N TRP A 249 -5.03 -15.94 3.23
CA TRP A 249 -6.11 -14.96 3.08
C TRP A 249 -6.66 -15.05 1.66
N ILE A 250 -7.97 -14.98 1.53
CA ILE A 250 -8.64 -14.97 0.21
C ILE A 250 -9.19 -13.58 -0.02
N VAL A 251 -8.74 -12.96 -1.11
CA VAL A 251 -9.15 -11.62 -1.53
C VAL A 251 -9.82 -11.72 -2.89
N GLY A 252 -10.91 -10.99 -3.07
CA GLY A 252 -11.58 -10.86 -4.36
C GLY A 252 -11.04 -9.65 -5.14
N ILE A 253 -10.78 -9.83 -6.43
CA ILE A 253 -10.57 -8.75 -7.37
C ILE A 253 -11.90 -8.46 -8.06
N GLU A 254 -12.33 -7.21 -8.00
CA GLU A 254 -13.63 -6.81 -8.55
C GLU A 254 -13.57 -6.61 -10.07
N LYS A 255 -14.66 -6.95 -10.73
CA LYS A 255 -14.88 -6.54 -12.12
C LYS A 255 -15.02 -5.01 -12.18
N PRO A 256 -14.40 -4.33 -13.17
CA PRO A 256 -14.59 -2.90 -13.36
C PRO A 256 -16.06 -2.54 -13.42
N ALA A 257 -16.49 -1.60 -12.59
CA ALA A 257 -17.87 -1.16 -12.52
C ALA A 257 -18.24 -0.35 -13.77
N GLU A 258 -19.48 -0.48 -14.27
CA GLU A 258 -19.97 0.37 -15.36
C GLU A 258 -20.25 1.80 -14.88
N ASN A 259 -20.68 1.94 -13.61
CA ASN A 259 -20.97 3.20 -12.96
C ASN A 259 -20.55 3.12 -11.48
N TRP A 260 -20.53 4.25 -10.79
CA TRP A 260 -20.12 4.34 -9.37
C TRP A 260 -21.06 3.58 -8.41
N ASP A 261 -22.33 3.40 -8.78
CA ASP A 261 -23.38 2.69 -8.02
C ASP A 261 -23.63 1.25 -8.50
N SER A 262 -22.82 0.76 -9.46
CA SER A 262 -22.92 -0.63 -9.91
C SER A 262 -22.58 -1.61 -8.79
N GLU A 263 -23.28 -2.75 -8.78
CA GLU A 263 -23.01 -3.85 -7.85
C GLU A 263 -21.57 -4.35 -8.00
N GLN A 264 -20.94 -4.64 -6.86
CA GLN A 264 -19.59 -5.20 -6.82
C GLN A 264 -19.63 -6.69 -7.21
N ILE A 265 -19.09 -7.00 -8.37
CA ILE A 265 -18.99 -8.37 -8.88
C ILE A 265 -17.53 -8.80 -8.78
N VAL A 266 -17.28 -9.92 -8.12
CA VAL A 266 -15.94 -10.51 -8.05
C VAL A 266 -15.58 -11.12 -9.41
N GLN A 267 -14.50 -10.61 -10.02
CA GLN A 267 -13.93 -11.12 -11.26
C GLN A 267 -13.15 -12.43 -11.02
N THR A 268 -12.30 -12.41 -9.99
CA THR A 268 -11.47 -13.56 -9.59
C THR A 268 -11.13 -13.48 -8.11
N ARG A 269 -10.61 -14.58 -7.55
CA ARG A 269 -10.12 -14.64 -6.16
C ARG A 269 -8.67 -15.06 -6.16
N ILE A 270 -7.91 -14.51 -5.23
CA ILE A 270 -6.51 -14.84 -5.04
C ILE A 270 -6.21 -15.28 -3.61
N ALA A 271 -5.19 -16.12 -3.47
CA ALA A 271 -4.61 -16.52 -2.21
C ALA A 271 -3.46 -15.57 -1.83
N LEU A 272 -3.63 -14.79 -0.76
CA LEU A 272 -2.67 -13.76 -0.34
C LEU A 272 -1.96 -14.16 0.95
N ARG A 273 -0.62 -13.98 1.00
CA ARG A 273 0.24 -14.12 2.18
C ARG A 273 1.36 -13.09 2.13
N ASP A 274 1.63 -12.46 3.27
CA ASP A 274 2.80 -11.60 3.52
C ASP A 274 3.09 -10.57 2.40
N LYS A 275 2.02 -10.04 1.80
CA LYS A 275 2.08 -9.12 0.66
C LYS A 275 1.02 -8.03 0.77
N GLY A 276 1.32 -6.89 0.14
CA GLY A 276 0.36 -5.87 -0.21
C GLY A 276 -0.33 -6.18 -1.53
N LEU A 277 -1.60 -5.83 -1.66
CA LEU A 277 -2.40 -5.96 -2.88
C LEU A 277 -3.29 -4.74 -3.02
N VAL A 278 -3.20 -4.05 -4.15
CA VAL A 278 -4.00 -2.86 -4.43
C VAL A 278 -4.54 -2.91 -5.87
N THR A 279 -5.75 -2.45 -6.04
CA THR A 279 -6.39 -2.29 -7.35
C THR A 279 -6.70 -0.83 -7.62
N SER A 280 -6.05 -0.25 -8.63
CA SER A 280 -6.43 1.03 -9.22
C SER A 280 -7.32 0.82 -10.44
N GLY A 281 -8.33 1.69 -10.62
CA GLY A 281 -9.27 1.57 -11.74
C GLY A 281 -9.75 2.92 -12.23
N SER A 282 -10.17 2.98 -13.50
CA SER A 282 -10.58 4.21 -14.20
C SER A 282 -12.10 4.42 -14.29
N THR A 283 -12.90 3.44 -13.85
CA THR A 283 -14.34 3.41 -14.21
C THR A 283 -15.24 4.07 -13.17
N ARG A 284 -14.88 4.09 -11.87
CA ARG A 284 -15.72 4.64 -10.78
C ARG A 284 -15.60 6.17 -10.64
N LYS A 285 -14.41 6.74 -10.87
CA LYS A 285 -14.17 8.18 -10.75
C LYS A 285 -13.95 8.78 -12.15
N TYR A 286 -14.92 9.51 -12.65
CA TYR A 286 -14.83 10.20 -13.94
C TYR A 286 -15.55 11.55 -13.88
N VAL A 287 -15.18 12.44 -14.78
CA VAL A 287 -15.95 13.66 -15.07
C VAL A 287 -16.52 13.57 -16.49
N GLU A 288 -17.73 14.09 -16.68
CA GLU A 288 -18.34 14.17 -18.01
C GLU A 288 -18.25 15.61 -18.53
N ARG A 289 -17.64 15.78 -19.71
CA ARG A 289 -17.54 17.07 -20.40
C ARG A 289 -17.91 16.89 -21.88
N ASN A 290 -18.85 17.67 -22.33
CA ASN A 290 -19.32 17.63 -23.74
C ASN A 290 -19.75 16.21 -24.20
N GLY A 291 -20.38 15.44 -23.32
CA GLY A 291 -20.81 14.07 -23.61
C GLY A 291 -19.71 13.03 -23.69
N LYS A 292 -18.44 13.37 -23.34
CA LYS A 292 -17.31 12.46 -23.22
C LYS A 292 -16.96 12.28 -21.75
N ARG A 293 -16.76 11.02 -21.33
CA ARG A 293 -16.26 10.67 -20.01
C ARG A 293 -14.73 10.71 -19.99
N TYR A 294 -14.18 11.30 -18.95
CA TYR A 294 -12.75 11.41 -18.70
C TYR A 294 -12.42 10.76 -17.38
N SER A 295 -11.49 9.83 -17.40
CA SER A 295 -10.95 9.18 -16.19
C SER A 295 -10.21 10.18 -15.31
N HIS A 296 -10.18 9.91 -14.00
CA HIS A 296 -9.35 10.67 -13.06
C HIS A 296 -7.85 10.34 -13.18
N CYS A 297 -7.47 9.29 -13.92
CA CYS A 297 -6.08 8.98 -14.22
C CYS A 297 -5.56 9.97 -15.28
N ILE A 298 -4.71 10.89 -14.85
CA ILE A 298 -4.12 11.94 -15.69
C ILE A 298 -2.66 11.61 -15.94
N ASP A 299 -2.23 11.67 -17.20
CA ASP A 299 -0.83 11.58 -17.57
C ASP A 299 -0.12 12.92 -17.27
N PRO A 300 0.84 12.97 -16.32
CA PRO A 300 1.56 14.20 -15.98
C PRO A 300 2.32 14.82 -17.15
N LYS A 301 2.74 14.00 -18.13
CA LYS A 301 3.51 14.45 -19.30
C LYS A 301 2.65 15.20 -20.30
N THR A 302 1.40 14.77 -20.46
CA THR A 302 0.46 15.40 -21.38
C THR A 302 -0.44 16.43 -20.70
N GLY A 303 -0.78 16.21 -19.42
CA GLY A 303 -1.75 16.98 -18.65
C GLY A 303 -3.21 16.61 -18.96
N TYR A 304 -3.43 15.50 -19.67
CA TYR A 304 -4.75 15.00 -20.05
C TYR A 304 -5.03 13.64 -19.45
N PRO A 305 -6.32 13.30 -19.22
CA PRO A 305 -6.72 11.95 -18.86
C PRO A 305 -6.22 10.93 -19.87
N VAL A 306 -5.80 9.76 -19.38
CA VAL A 306 -5.34 8.66 -20.23
C VAL A 306 -6.46 8.10 -21.11
N GLU A 307 -6.12 7.64 -22.30
CA GLU A 307 -7.08 7.15 -23.30
C GLU A 307 -6.83 5.69 -23.72
N HIS A 308 -5.94 4.95 -22.98
CA HIS A 308 -5.74 3.53 -23.24
C HIS A 308 -6.91 2.66 -22.77
N ASN A 309 -6.90 1.40 -23.16
CA ASN A 309 -7.98 0.45 -22.95
C ASN A 309 -7.96 -0.27 -21.57
N VAL A 310 -6.99 -0.01 -20.68
CA VAL A 310 -6.91 -0.59 -19.33
C VAL A 310 -8.00 0.02 -18.46
N LEU A 311 -8.84 -0.83 -17.87
CA LEU A 311 -9.92 -0.45 -16.97
C LEU A 311 -9.51 -0.53 -15.49
N SER A 312 -8.69 -1.52 -15.14
CA SER A 312 -8.09 -1.64 -13.82
C SER A 312 -6.77 -2.40 -13.86
N ALA A 313 -5.90 -2.09 -12.90
CA ALA A 313 -4.65 -2.78 -12.64
C ALA A 313 -4.59 -3.14 -11.16
N THR A 314 -4.45 -4.43 -10.87
CA THR A 314 -4.20 -4.95 -9.52
C THR A 314 -2.72 -5.29 -9.41
N VAL A 315 -2.04 -4.73 -8.43
CA VAL A 315 -0.62 -4.99 -8.20
C VAL A 315 -0.41 -5.63 -6.84
N LEU A 316 0.44 -6.65 -6.83
CA LEU A 316 0.97 -7.31 -5.65
C LEU A 316 2.41 -6.86 -5.43
N ALA A 317 2.73 -6.44 -4.21
CA ALA A 317 4.08 -6.01 -3.84
C ALA A 317 4.42 -6.44 -2.39
N GLU A 318 5.62 -6.14 -1.90
CA GLU A 318 6.04 -6.46 -0.53
C GLU A 318 5.16 -5.79 0.53
N ASN A 319 4.65 -4.59 0.23
CA ASN A 319 3.77 -3.80 1.09
C ASN A 319 2.68 -3.09 0.28
N SER A 320 1.69 -2.55 0.99
CA SER A 320 0.51 -1.95 0.38
C SER A 320 0.83 -0.61 -0.30
N VAL A 321 1.71 0.21 0.27
CA VAL A 321 2.05 1.52 -0.32
C VAL A 321 2.74 1.39 -1.67
N TRP A 322 3.61 0.39 -1.86
CA TRP A 322 4.22 0.14 -3.17
C TRP A 322 3.25 -0.50 -4.15
N ALA A 323 2.36 -1.39 -3.68
CA ALA A 323 1.28 -1.90 -4.52
C ALA A 323 0.38 -0.77 -5.04
N ASP A 324 0.04 0.22 -4.19
CA ASP A 324 -0.78 1.40 -4.51
C ASP A 324 -0.09 2.31 -5.53
N ALA A 325 1.17 2.69 -5.28
CA ALA A 325 1.98 3.47 -6.20
C ALA A 325 2.09 2.80 -7.59
N LEU A 326 2.41 1.51 -7.62
CA LEU A 326 2.61 0.76 -8.86
C LEU A 326 1.28 0.52 -9.61
N ALA A 327 0.17 0.27 -8.90
CA ALA A 327 -1.14 0.17 -9.51
C ALA A 327 -1.55 1.50 -10.19
N SER A 328 -1.28 2.63 -9.52
CA SER A 328 -1.47 3.97 -10.10
C SER A 328 -0.58 4.22 -11.31
N ILE A 329 0.69 3.82 -11.26
CA ILE A 329 1.62 3.87 -12.40
C ILE A 329 1.09 3.04 -13.57
N CYS A 330 0.61 1.82 -13.33
CA CYS A 330 0.02 0.96 -14.36
C CYS A 330 -1.18 1.62 -15.02
N MET A 331 -2.03 2.28 -14.23
CA MET A 331 -3.20 3.01 -14.75
C MET A 331 -2.85 4.25 -15.56
N VAL A 332 -1.71 4.90 -15.28
CA VAL A 332 -1.28 6.08 -16.06
C VAL A 332 -0.50 5.67 -17.32
N MET A 333 0.37 4.68 -17.21
CA MET A 333 1.21 4.21 -18.33
C MET A 333 0.46 3.34 -19.34
N GLY A 334 -0.59 2.65 -18.90
CA GLY A 334 -1.20 1.55 -19.65
C GLY A 334 -0.36 0.27 -19.64
N MET A 335 -0.96 -0.87 -19.99
CA MET A 335 -0.31 -2.18 -19.86
C MET A 335 0.98 -2.31 -20.69
N GLU A 336 0.98 -1.84 -21.93
CA GLU A 336 2.13 -1.97 -22.83
C GLU A 336 3.42 -1.36 -22.25
N LYS A 337 3.31 -0.21 -21.59
CA LYS A 337 4.47 0.49 -21.01
C LYS A 337 4.79 0.05 -19.60
N SER A 338 3.76 -0.30 -18.80
CA SER A 338 3.96 -0.65 -17.39
C SER A 338 4.40 -2.10 -17.18
N LEU A 339 4.00 -3.02 -18.05
CA LEU A 339 4.33 -4.44 -17.90
C LEU A 339 5.87 -4.68 -17.84
N PRO A 340 6.70 -4.11 -18.73
CA PRO A 340 8.15 -4.26 -18.62
C PRO A 340 8.74 -3.71 -17.30
N LEU A 341 8.15 -2.66 -16.73
CA LEU A 341 8.54 -2.13 -15.43
C LEU A 341 8.20 -3.14 -14.32
N ILE A 342 6.98 -3.65 -14.30
CA ILE A 342 6.53 -4.66 -13.31
C ILE A 342 7.42 -5.90 -13.37
N GLU A 343 7.65 -6.47 -14.56
CA GLU A 343 8.47 -7.66 -14.77
C GLU A 343 9.96 -7.46 -14.40
N SER A 344 10.43 -6.22 -14.36
CA SER A 344 11.79 -5.88 -13.92
C SER A 344 11.98 -5.86 -12.40
N MET A 345 10.89 -5.92 -11.62
CA MET A 345 10.90 -5.77 -10.17
C MET A 345 10.69 -7.13 -9.48
N ASP A 346 11.65 -7.54 -8.66
CA ASP A 346 11.56 -8.82 -7.93
C ASP A 346 10.39 -8.81 -6.93
N GLY A 347 9.51 -9.82 -7.03
CA GLY A 347 8.39 -10.03 -6.11
C GLY A 347 7.22 -9.06 -6.29
N VAL A 348 7.18 -8.35 -7.40
CA VAL A 348 6.05 -7.53 -7.86
C VAL A 348 5.35 -8.25 -8.99
N GLU A 349 4.02 -8.35 -8.89
CA GLU A 349 3.17 -9.02 -9.88
C GLU A 349 1.96 -8.14 -10.20
N ALA A 350 1.39 -8.31 -11.38
CA ALA A 350 0.22 -7.54 -11.80
C ALA A 350 -0.85 -8.36 -12.50
N TYR A 351 -2.10 -7.90 -12.32
CA TYR A 351 -3.28 -8.39 -13.01
C TYR A 351 -4.02 -7.21 -13.63
N TYR A 352 -4.19 -7.24 -14.95
CA TYR A 352 -4.88 -6.20 -15.70
C TYR A 352 -6.25 -6.66 -16.17
N ILE A 353 -7.22 -5.75 -16.14
CA ILE A 353 -8.49 -5.91 -16.81
C ILE A 353 -8.60 -4.77 -17.85
N PHE A 354 -8.85 -5.13 -19.10
CA PHE A 354 -8.86 -4.20 -20.23
C PHE A 354 -9.92 -4.59 -21.27
N VAL A 355 -10.18 -3.74 -22.22
CA VAL A 355 -11.03 -4.06 -23.38
C VAL A 355 -10.17 -4.24 -24.62
N ASN A 356 -10.51 -5.25 -25.45
CA ASN A 356 -9.88 -5.45 -26.75
C ASN A 356 -10.49 -4.54 -27.85
N ASP A 357 -10.01 -4.67 -29.08
CA ASP A 357 -10.49 -3.87 -30.21
C ASP A 357 -11.97 -4.15 -30.56
N GLU A 358 -12.49 -5.32 -30.18
CA GLU A 358 -13.90 -5.70 -30.32
C GLU A 358 -14.77 -5.21 -29.15
N ASN A 359 -14.18 -4.43 -28.22
CA ASN A 359 -14.82 -3.93 -27.00
C ASN A 359 -15.26 -5.04 -26.04
N GLU A 360 -14.54 -6.18 -26.04
CA GLU A 360 -14.75 -7.28 -25.12
C GLU A 360 -13.79 -7.18 -23.92
N LEU A 361 -14.28 -7.52 -22.73
CA LEU A 361 -13.49 -7.53 -21.51
C LEU A 361 -12.47 -8.67 -21.56
N GLN A 362 -11.21 -8.33 -21.39
CA GLN A 362 -10.07 -9.25 -21.35
C GLN A 362 -9.29 -9.08 -20.05
N THR A 363 -8.52 -10.11 -19.71
CA THR A 363 -7.64 -10.10 -18.54
C THR A 363 -6.24 -10.56 -18.91
N PHE A 364 -5.25 -10.03 -18.22
CA PHE A 364 -3.86 -10.46 -18.31
C PHE A 364 -3.27 -10.53 -16.91
N ALA A 365 -2.52 -11.57 -16.60
CA ALA A 365 -1.79 -11.74 -15.33
C ALA A 365 -0.33 -12.05 -15.63
N THR A 366 0.59 -11.48 -14.86
CA THR A 366 1.98 -11.93 -14.83
C THR A 366 2.06 -13.38 -14.30
N GLU A 367 3.16 -14.08 -14.58
CA GLU A 367 3.30 -15.51 -14.25
C GLU A 367 3.09 -15.77 -12.74
N GLY A 368 3.76 -15.01 -11.88
CA GLY A 368 3.62 -15.16 -10.44
C GLY A 368 2.24 -14.74 -9.91
N PHE A 369 1.54 -13.81 -10.58
CA PHE A 369 0.16 -13.47 -10.21
C PHE A 369 -0.81 -14.61 -10.57
N GLN A 370 -0.61 -15.27 -11.71
CA GLN A 370 -1.44 -16.39 -12.15
C GLN A 370 -1.43 -17.55 -11.15
N GLU A 371 -0.29 -17.80 -10.50
CA GLU A 371 -0.16 -18.86 -9.47
C GLU A 371 -0.99 -18.59 -8.20
N LEU A 372 -1.36 -17.33 -7.95
CA LEU A 372 -2.16 -16.93 -6.78
C LEU A 372 -3.67 -17.04 -7.03
N ILE A 373 -4.10 -17.14 -8.29
CA ILE A 373 -5.51 -17.22 -8.64
C ILE A 373 -6.08 -18.56 -8.17
N ILE A 374 -7.21 -18.48 -7.49
CA ILE A 374 -8.01 -19.62 -7.04
C ILE A 374 -9.39 -19.56 -7.70
N GLU A 375 -9.88 -20.70 -8.15
CA GLU A 375 -11.21 -20.82 -8.74
C GLU A 375 -12.35 -20.64 -7.72
#